data_64d8abd387001a06c16c3ceaa555a803
#
_entry.id   64d8abd387001a06c16c3ceaa555a803
#
_cell.length_a   1.000
_cell.length_b   1.000
_cell.length_c   1.000
_cell.angle_alpha   90.00
_cell.angle_beta   90.00
_cell.angle_gamma   90.00
#
_symmetry.space_group_name_H-M   'P 1'
#
loop_
_entity.id
_entity.type
_entity.pdbx_description
1 polymer ?
#
loop_
_entity_poly.entity_id
_entity_poly.type
_entity_poly.pdbx_seq_one_letter_code
_entity_poly.pdbx_strand_id
1 'polypeptide(L)'
;MPALASNAAPAATATPAPAAAPVPATLSVPMTPNGKPWDRAAFEAAMAAGGRPVSLTDAQFAAIQARKPAAMAAIEAYLKLRLGSADPLVLAAFAAMPREYYHYNYEEHRSTCGDAYDIPAKPWALGYGSALSDYLGQAYMTQVIAPRPGEISLEIGTGSGFQSSLLSRIVAHAYSIEIIEPLGNAVKHIFSPLGYDNVTTRVGDGYYGWPEQKDGFDIIIVTCAAQYAPPALFAQLKPGGRMIIPIGQPFKQGQVFYVYHKDAMGKIHSRRDMGCFFIPMTGAMMKVPAAQASATAA
;
A
#
# COMPACT_ATOMS: atom_id res chain seq x y z
N MET A 1 45.81 -35.83 -10.84
CA MET A 1 44.57 -35.09 -10.77
C MET A 1 44.42 -34.63 -9.33
N PRO A 2 44.67 -33.35 -8.97
CA PRO A 2 44.39 -32.86 -7.61
C PRO A 2 42.96 -32.36 -7.53
N ALA A 3 42.30 -32.66 -6.40
CA ALA A 3 40.95 -32.31 -6.04
C ALA A 3 40.82 -30.79 -5.77
N LEU A 4 39.77 -30.17 -6.32
CA LEU A 4 39.40 -28.82 -6.07
C LEU A 4 38.72 -28.71 -4.71
N ALA A 5 39.35 -28.01 -3.79
CA ALA A 5 38.74 -27.68 -2.48
C ALA A 5 37.68 -26.56 -2.68
N SER A 6 36.46 -26.85 -2.22
CA SER A 6 35.35 -25.95 -2.12
C SER A 6 35.55 -24.96 -0.96
N ASN A 7 35.80 -23.69 -1.25
CA ASN A 7 35.76 -22.61 -0.26
C ASN A 7 34.31 -22.12 -0.10
N ALA A 8 33.61 -22.62 0.89
CA ALA A 8 32.35 -22.04 1.36
C ALA A 8 32.67 -20.85 2.27
N ALA A 9 32.22 -19.66 1.89
CA ALA A 9 32.27 -18.47 2.73
C ALA A 9 31.29 -18.60 3.92
N PRO A 10 31.65 -18.10 5.12
CA PRO A 10 30.77 -18.17 6.27
C PRO A 10 29.54 -17.29 6.11
N ALA A 11 28.39 -17.86 6.45
CA ALA A 11 27.10 -17.15 6.50
C ALA A 11 27.17 -16.00 7.53
N ALA A 12 26.85 -14.79 7.09
CA ALA A 12 26.71 -13.65 7.97
C ALA A 12 25.53 -13.88 8.92
N THR A 13 25.81 -13.91 10.23
CA THR A 13 24.79 -13.97 11.28
C THR A 13 24.00 -12.66 11.30
N ALA A 14 22.74 -12.73 10.90
CA ALA A 14 21.79 -11.63 11.04
C ALA A 14 21.50 -11.41 12.54
N THR A 15 21.73 -10.19 13.01
CA THR A 15 21.33 -9.73 14.35
C THR A 15 19.80 -9.80 14.46
N PRO A 16 19.22 -10.47 15.48
CA PRO A 16 17.79 -10.53 15.63
C PRO A 16 17.23 -9.14 15.95
N ALA A 17 16.15 -8.76 15.23
CA ALA A 17 15.39 -7.55 15.54
C ALA A 17 14.79 -7.61 16.95
N PRO A 18 14.64 -6.49 17.67
CA PRO A 18 14.04 -6.48 19.00
C PRO A 18 12.62 -7.03 18.97
N ALA A 19 12.29 -7.91 19.91
CA ALA A 19 11.00 -8.53 20.04
C ALA A 19 9.90 -7.48 20.22
N ALA A 20 8.87 -7.53 19.37
CA ALA A 20 7.69 -6.69 19.50
C ALA A 20 6.91 -7.07 20.77
N ALA A 21 6.43 -6.07 21.50
CA ALA A 21 5.58 -6.25 22.67
C ALA A 21 4.27 -6.99 22.27
N PRO A 22 3.71 -7.87 23.13
CA PRO A 22 2.50 -8.61 22.82
C PRO A 22 1.30 -7.68 22.70
N VAL A 23 0.59 -7.76 21.57
CA VAL A 23 -0.69 -7.08 21.35
C VAL A 23 -1.76 -7.82 22.14
N PRO A 24 -2.52 -7.17 23.03
CA PRO A 24 -3.59 -7.84 23.79
C PRO A 24 -4.71 -8.27 22.85
N ALA A 25 -5.06 -9.57 22.93
CA ALA A 25 -6.17 -10.19 22.20
C ALA A 25 -7.50 -9.88 22.93
N THR A 26 -7.98 -8.65 22.82
CA THR A 26 -9.39 -8.32 23.08
C THR A 26 -9.97 -7.79 21.79
N LEU A 27 -11.04 -8.44 21.29
CA LEU A 27 -11.88 -7.95 20.21
C LEU A 27 -12.55 -6.64 20.68
N SER A 28 -11.79 -5.56 20.71
CA SER A 28 -12.32 -4.23 20.92
C SER A 28 -13.12 -3.81 19.69
N VAL A 29 -14.25 -3.16 19.91
CA VAL A 29 -15.01 -2.45 18.87
C VAL A 29 -14.01 -1.73 17.96
N PRO A 30 -14.10 -1.85 16.63
CA PRO A 30 -13.21 -1.12 15.74
C PRO A 30 -13.19 0.35 16.13
N MET A 31 -12.01 0.91 16.31
CA MET A 31 -11.84 2.29 16.72
C MET A 31 -11.28 3.07 15.54
N THR A 32 -11.78 4.27 15.33
CA THR A 32 -11.13 5.24 14.44
C THR A 32 -9.75 5.61 14.99
N PRO A 33 -8.82 6.12 14.17
CA PRO A 33 -7.52 6.60 14.65
C PRO A 33 -7.61 7.61 15.80
N ASN A 34 -8.69 8.40 15.83
CA ASN A 34 -8.98 9.35 16.92
C ASN A 34 -9.69 8.74 18.13
N GLY A 35 -9.74 7.41 18.26
CA GLY A 35 -10.25 6.69 19.42
C GLY A 35 -11.76 6.67 19.59
N LYS A 36 -12.55 7.01 18.57
CA LYS A 36 -14.01 6.92 18.60
C LYS A 36 -14.48 5.53 18.14
N PRO A 37 -15.58 4.99 18.72
CA PRO A 37 -16.20 3.76 18.24
C PRO A 37 -16.56 3.89 16.75
N TRP A 38 -16.30 2.83 15.99
CA TRP A 38 -16.67 2.74 14.58
C TRP A 38 -18.01 2.00 14.47
N ASP A 39 -19.09 2.74 14.57
CA ASP A 39 -20.46 2.28 14.36
C ASP A 39 -21.05 2.83 13.05
N ARG A 40 -22.29 2.49 12.74
CA ARG A 40 -22.98 2.97 11.53
C ARG A 40 -23.04 4.50 11.45
N ALA A 41 -23.34 5.16 12.56
CA ALA A 41 -23.47 6.60 12.58
C ALA A 41 -22.12 7.29 12.34
N ALA A 42 -21.03 6.77 12.93
CA ALA A 42 -19.68 7.23 12.68
C ALA A 42 -19.25 7.00 11.22
N PHE A 43 -19.59 5.83 10.65
CA PHE A 43 -19.33 5.54 9.23
C PHE A 43 -20.04 6.52 8.31
N GLU A 44 -21.36 6.70 8.46
CA GLU A 44 -22.15 7.61 7.62
C GLU A 44 -21.68 9.07 7.76
N ALA A 45 -21.38 9.51 8.99
CA ALA A 45 -20.85 10.84 9.24
C ALA A 45 -19.49 11.06 8.57
N ALA A 46 -18.58 10.09 8.66
CA ALA A 46 -17.28 10.17 8.02
C ALA A 46 -17.39 10.15 6.48
N MET A 47 -18.27 9.33 5.92
CA MET A 47 -18.55 9.30 4.49
C MET A 47 -19.10 10.65 4.01
N ALA A 48 -20.06 11.22 4.71
CA ALA A 48 -20.63 12.53 4.37
C ALA A 48 -19.59 13.66 4.48
N ALA A 49 -18.77 13.67 5.53
CA ALA A 49 -17.69 14.63 5.70
C ALA A 49 -16.63 14.53 4.60
N GLY A 50 -16.41 13.33 4.06
CA GLY A 50 -15.55 13.10 2.90
C GLY A 50 -16.23 13.34 1.54
N GLY A 51 -17.42 13.93 1.50
CA GLY A 51 -18.16 14.23 0.26
C GLY A 51 -18.78 12.99 -0.42
N ARG A 52 -18.94 11.89 0.31
CA ARG A 52 -19.43 10.59 -0.21
C ARG A 52 -20.61 10.08 0.61
N PRO A 53 -21.73 10.81 0.69
CA PRO A 53 -22.84 10.44 1.56
C PRO A 53 -23.39 9.05 1.20
N VAL A 54 -23.66 8.25 2.22
CA VAL A 54 -24.24 6.92 2.12
C VAL A 54 -25.22 6.75 3.28
N SER A 55 -26.25 5.97 3.08
CA SER A 55 -27.18 5.60 4.14
C SER A 55 -27.35 4.08 4.19
N LEU A 56 -27.22 3.50 5.36
CA LEU A 56 -27.38 2.09 5.63
C LEU A 56 -28.37 1.88 6.77
N THR A 57 -29.02 0.73 6.77
CA THR A 57 -29.70 0.25 7.99
C THR A 57 -28.67 -0.34 8.96
N ASP A 58 -29.02 -0.45 10.24
CA ASP A 58 -28.15 -1.12 11.23
C ASP A 58 -27.86 -2.57 10.84
N ALA A 59 -28.83 -3.27 10.25
CA ALA A 59 -28.66 -4.63 9.76
C ALA A 59 -27.64 -4.72 8.60
N GLN A 60 -27.66 -3.77 7.67
CA GLN A 60 -26.69 -3.71 6.56
C GLN A 60 -25.28 -3.45 7.09
N PHE A 61 -25.11 -2.48 7.97
CA PHE A 61 -23.80 -2.19 8.56
C PHE A 61 -23.28 -3.37 9.39
N ALA A 62 -24.10 -3.98 10.22
CA ALA A 62 -23.76 -5.17 10.99
C ALA A 62 -23.33 -6.34 10.08
N ALA A 63 -24.04 -6.56 8.96
CA ALA A 63 -23.68 -7.60 7.98
C ALA A 63 -22.33 -7.35 7.32
N ILE A 64 -21.93 -6.10 7.09
CA ILE A 64 -20.59 -5.73 6.60
C ILE A 64 -19.54 -6.09 7.65
N GLN A 65 -19.74 -5.63 8.90
CA GLN A 65 -18.78 -5.85 10.00
C GLN A 65 -18.63 -7.33 10.34
N ALA A 66 -19.69 -8.13 10.25
CA ALA A 66 -19.64 -9.57 10.50
C ALA A 66 -18.69 -10.35 9.57
N ARG A 67 -18.35 -9.80 8.39
CA ARG A 67 -17.43 -10.44 7.43
C ARG A 67 -15.96 -10.06 7.67
N LYS A 68 -15.67 -8.98 8.38
CA LYS A 68 -14.32 -8.49 8.63
C LYS A 68 -13.41 -9.55 9.29
N PRO A 69 -13.83 -10.31 10.32
CA PRO A 69 -12.98 -11.33 10.94
C PRO A 69 -12.50 -12.40 9.96
N ALA A 70 -13.36 -12.85 9.03
CA ALA A 70 -12.98 -13.84 8.02
C ALA A 70 -11.95 -13.27 7.02
N ALA A 71 -12.11 -12.00 6.60
CA ALA A 71 -11.12 -11.34 5.75
C ALA A 71 -9.77 -11.16 6.47
N MET A 72 -9.77 -10.83 7.76
CA MET A 72 -8.55 -10.75 8.58
C MET A 72 -7.84 -12.09 8.70
N ALA A 73 -8.58 -13.19 8.93
CA ALA A 73 -8.04 -14.54 8.94
C ALA A 73 -7.46 -14.94 7.59
N ALA A 74 -8.11 -14.53 6.48
CA ALA A 74 -7.60 -14.76 5.13
C ALA A 74 -6.29 -14.00 4.86
N ILE A 75 -6.15 -12.74 5.33
CA ILE A 75 -4.90 -11.97 5.25
C ILE A 75 -3.79 -12.71 6.00
N GLU A 76 -4.02 -13.08 7.25
CA GLU A 76 -3.01 -13.77 8.07
C GLU A 76 -2.57 -15.08 7.45
N ALA A 77 -3.51 -15.92 7.01
CA ALA A 77 -3.22 -17.18 6.34
C ALA A 77 -2.42 -17.00 5.04
N TYR A 78 -2.81 -15.99 4.23
CA TYR A 78 -2.13 -15.68 2.99
C TYR A 78 -0.68 -15.20 3.21
N LEU A 79 -0.45 -14.32 4.19
CA LEU A 79 0.90 -13.85 4.52
C LEU A 79 1.77 -14.99 5.04
N LYS A 80 1.26 -15.85 5.92
CA LYS A 80 1.97 -17.05 6.39
C LYS A 80 2.32 -17.99 5.23
N LEU A 81 1.37 -18.22 4.32
CA LEU A 81 1.60 -19.08 3.15
C LEU A 81 2.67 -18.53 2.21
N ARG A 82 2.65 -17.21 1.95
CA ARG A 82 3.52 -16.57 0.95
C ARG A 82 4.89 -16.16 1.48
N LEU A 83 4.95 -15.77 2.76
CA LEU A 83 6.14 -15.15 3.37
C LEU A 83 6.65 -15.90 4.61
N GLY A 84 6.01 -17.04 4.96
CA GLY A 84 6.36 -17.86 6.12
C GLY A 84 5.88 -17.30 7.46
N SER A 85 5.49 -16.04 7.53
CA SER A 85 4.99 -15.38 8.75
C SER A 85 4.04 -14.23 8.38
N ALA A 86 3.26 -13.77 9.36
CA ALA A 86 2.46 -12.56 9.28
C ALA A 86 2.98 -11.57 10.32
N ASP A 87 3.37 -10.37 9.86
CA ASP A 87 3.89 -9.30 10.74
C ASP A 87 2.75 -8.74 11.60
N PRO A 88 2.87 -8.77 12.94
CA PRO A 88 1.84 -8.25 13.84
C PRO A 88 1.48 -6.79 13.61
N LEU A 89 2.44 -5.94 13.21
CA LEU A 89 2.18 -4.53 12.90
C LEU A 89 1.28 -4.39 11.68
N VAL A 90 1.54 -5.18 10.64
CA VAL A 90 0.71 -5.20 9.42
C VAL A 90 -0.69 -5.71 9.75
N LEU A 91 -0.82 -6.82 10.49
CA LEU A 91 -2.13 -7.34 10.90
C LEU A 91 -2.90 -6.35 11.76
N ALA A 92 -2.25 -5.70 12.73
CA ALA A 92 -2.88 -4.69 13.58
C ALA A 92 -3.35 -3.48 12.78
N ALA A 93 -2.55 -3.02 11.80
CA ALA A 93 -2.94 -1.93 10.92
C ALA A 93 -4.18 -2.30 10.09
N PHE A 94 -4.21 -3.48 9.46
CA PHE A 94 -5.40 -3.96 8.72
C PHE A 94 -6.63 -4.10 9.62
N ALA A 95 -6.48 -4.64 10.82
CA ALA A 95 -7.58 -4.80 11.79
C ALA A 95 -8.19 -3.45 12.19
N ALA A 96 -7.35 -2.41 12.33
CA ALA A 96 -7.79 -1.06 12.66
C ALA A 96 -8.45 -0.32 11.49
N MET A 97 -8.24 -0.76 10.23
CA MET A 97 -8.77 -0.08 9.05
C MET A 97 -10.24 -0.40 8.81
N PRO A 98 -11.12 0.61 8.66
CA PRO A 98 -12.49 0.43 8.18
C PRO A 98 -12.47 0.38 6.64
N ARG A 99 -12.19 -0.81 6.07
CA ARG A 99 -12.04 -0.95 4.61
C ARG A 99 -13.28 -0.53 3.85
N GLU A 100 -14.49 -0.74 4.41
CA GLU A 100 -15.78 -0.32 3.85
C GLU A 100 -15.86 1.17 3.56
N TYR A 101 -15.13 2.00 4.30
CA TYR A 101 -15.03 3.44 4.10
C TYR A 101 -14.36 3.83 2.77
N TYR A 102 -13.49 2.98 2.23
CA TYR A 102 -12.72 3.21 1.00
C TYR A 102 -13.38 2.61 -0.23
N HIS A 103 -14.49 1.89 -0.07
CA HIS A 103 -15.27 1.28 -1.14
C HIS A 103 -16.27 2.28 -1.72
N TYR A 104 -15.79 3.13 -2.63
CA TYR A 104 -16.62 4.15 -3.29
C TYR A 104 -16.16 4.34 -4.74
N ASN A 105 -17.12 4.28 -5.68
CA ASN A 105 -16.89 4.64 -7.07
C ASN A 105 -17.14 6.14 -7.23
N TYR A 106 -16.09 6.89 -7.51
CA TYR A 106 -16.11 8.37 -7.57
C TYR A 106 -16.73 8.90 -8.86
N GLU A 107 -16.71 8.12 -9.94
CA GLU A 107 -17.33 8.47 -11.22
C GLU A 107 -18.84 8.23 -11.20
N GLU A 108 -19.24 7.11 -10.60
CA GLU A 108 -20.66 6.74 -10.45
C GLU A 108 -21.30 7.36 -9.20
N HIS A 109 -20.54 8.02 -8.33
CA HIS A 109 -20.98 8.52 -7.03
C HIS A 109 -21.72 7.46 -6.19
N ARG A 110 -21.19 6.25 -6.15
CA ARG A 110 -21.84 5.09 -5.52
C ARG A 110 -20.90 4.35 -4.58
N SER A 111 -21.39 4.08 -3.35
CA SER A 111 -20.68 3.23 -2.41
C SER A 111 -20.85 1.74 -2.76
N THR A 112 -19.76 0.99 -2.68
CA THR A 112 -19.70 -0.47 -2.73
C THR A 112 -19.24 -1.07 -1.40
N CYS A 113 -19.51 -0.36 -0.30
CA CYS A 113 -19.08 -0.74 1.06
C CYS A 113 -19.55 -2.14 1.47
N GLY A 114 -20.68 -2.60 0.91
CA GLY A 114 -21.19 -3.94 1.09
C GLY A 114 -20.22 -5.05 0.74
N ASP A 115 -19.28 -4.81 -0.15
CA ASP A 115 -18.36 -5.81 -0.72
C ASP A 115 -16.94 -5.75 -0.13
N ALA A 116 -16.73 -4.88 0.87
CA ALA A 116 -15.40 -4.56 1.39
C ALA A 116 -14.59 -5.75 1.91
N TYR A 117 -15.27 -6.77 2.39
CA TYR A 117 -14.70 -7.96 3.00
C TYR A 117 -15.09 -9.26 2.27
N ASP A 118 -15.35 -9.17 0.96
CA ASP A 118 -15.71 -10.33 0.15
C ASP A 118 -14.59 -11.38 0.11
N ILE A 119 -15.00 -12.64 0.09
CA ILE A 119 -14.12 -13.80 -0.13
C ILE A 119 -14.68 -14.55 -1.35
N PRO A 120 -13.85 -14.76 -2.39
CA PRO A 120 -12.42 -14.38 -2.50
C PRO A 120 -12.22 -12.87 -2.60
N ALA A 121 -11.05 -12.41 -2.10
CA ALA A 121 -10.63 -11.02 -2.24
C ALA A 121 -10.49 -10.65 -3.73
N LYS A 122 -10.98 -9.48 -4.09
CA LYS A 122 -10.91 -8.97 -5.48
C LYS A 122 -10.76 -7.44 -5.50
N PRO A 123 -10.22 -6.86 -6.58
CA PRO A 123 -10.19 -5.42 -6.76
C PRO A 123 -11.58 -4.86 -7.05
N TRP A 124 -11.79 -3.56 -6.74
CA TRP A 124 -13.04 -2.84 -6.95
C TRP A 124 -12.83 -1.54 -7.69
N ALA A 125 -13.68 -1.25 -8.67
CA ALA A 125 -13.59 -0.03 -9.45
C ALA A 125 -13.85 1.22 -8.60
N LEU A 126 -12.95 2.21 -8.74
CA LEU A 126 -13.08 3.54 -8.12
C LEU A 126 -13.65 4.58 -9.09
N GLY A 127 -13.82 4.22 -10.36
CA GLY A 127 -14.07 5.14 -11.47
C GLY A 127 -12.77 5.63 -12.12
N TYR A 128 -12.89 6.37 -13.22
CA TYR A 128 -11.79 6.95 -13.99
C TYR A 128 -10.68 5.96 -14.40
N GLY A 129 -11.02 4.68 -14.54
CA GLY A 129 -10.06 3.61 -14.85
C GLY A 129 -9.19 3.20 -13.67
N SER A 130 -9.47 3.68 -12.45
CA SER A 130 -8.77 3.32 -11.21
C SER A 130 -9.49 2.21 -10.43
N ALA A 131 -8.75 1.52 -9.56
CA ALA A 131 -9.29 0.46 -8.72
C ALA A 131 -8.67 0.44 -7.32
N LEU A 132 -9.49 0.13 -6.32
CA LEU A 132 -9.04 -0.32 -5.00
C LEU A 132 -8.53 -1.76 -5.14
N SER A 133 -7.25 -1.98 -4.90
CA SER A 133 -6.64 -3.31 -4.95
C SER A 133 -7.27 -4.25 -3.92
N ASP A 134 -7.23 -5.56 -4.19
CA ASP A 134 -7.64 -6.56 -3.21
C ASP A 134 -6.79 -6.50 -1.94
N TYR A 135 -7.39 -6.86 -0.81
CA TYR A 135 -6.73 -6.72 0.49
C TYR A 135 -5.59 -7.72 0.71
N LEU A 136 -5.54 -8.85 0.00
CA LEU A 136 -4.43 -9.81 0.09
C LEU A 136 -3.19 -9.26 -0.62
N GLY A 137 -3.37 -8.69 -1.81
CA GLY A 137 -2.29 -8.02 -2.55
C GLY A 137 -1.73 -6.83 -1.77
N GLN A 138 -2.62 -6.00 -1.17
CA GLN A 138 -2.19 -4.88 -0.33
C GLN A 138 -1.43 -5.34 0.91
N ALA A 139 -1.88 -6.40 1.59
CA ALA A 139 -1.20 -6.98 2.74
C ALA A 139 0.18 -7.53 2.36
N TYR A 140 0.27 -8.22 1.22
CA TYR A 140 1.53 -8.73 0.70
C TYR A 140 2.55 -7.61 0.46
N MET A 141 2.17 -6.60 -0.32
CA MET A 141 3.05 -5.46 -0.62
C MET A 141 3.50 -4.76 0.67
N THR A 142 2.58 -4.54 1.61
CA THR A 142 2.88 -3.88 2.88
C THR A 142 3.86 -4.70 3.72
N GLN A 143 3.67 -6.00 3.83
CA GLN A 143 4.59 -6.85 4.62
C GLN A 143 5.95 -6.98 3.95
N VAL A 144 6.02 -7.07 2.62
CA VAL A 144 7.30 -7.19 1.89
C VAL A 144 8.20 -5.97 2.09
N ILE A 145 7.64 -4.77 2.14
CA ILE A 145 8.41 -3.55 2.42
C ILE A 145 8.63 -3.31 3.92
N ALA A 146 8.02 -4.13 4.78
CA ALA A 146 8.22 -4.15 6.23
C ALA A 146 8.25 -2.75 6.88
N PRO A 147 7.14 -1.96 6.84
CA PRO A 147 7.11 -0.62 7.40
C PRO A 147 7.35 -0.63 8.90
N ARG A 148 8.00 0.42 9.43
CA ARG A 148 8.32 0.54 10.86
C ARG A 148 7.96 1.94 11.40
N PRO A 149 7.68 2.05 12.72
CA PRO A 149 7.48 3.33 13.37
C PRO A 149 8.67 4.27 13.15
N GLY A 150 8.38 5.55 12.91
CA GLY A 150 9.41 6.58 12.67
C GLY A 150 9.82 6.74 11.22
N GLU A 151 9.47 5.82 10.33
CA GLU A 151 9.76 5.90 8.88
C GLU A 151 8.83 6.88 8.15
N ILE A 152 9.27 7.33 6.98
CA ILE A 152 8.50 8.16 6.05
C ILE A 152 8.27 7.36 4.77
N SER A 153 7.02 7.27 4.33
CA SER A 153 6.64 6.53 3.13
C SER A 153 6.17 7.43 1.99
N LEU A 154 6.40 6.98 0.76
CA LEU A 154 5.79 7.52 -0.45
C LEU A 154 4.99 6.43 -1.17
N GLU A 155 3.73 6.70 -1.44
CA GLU A 155 2.88 5.91 -2.33
C GLU A 155 2.74 6.57 -3.69
N ILE A 156 2.84 5.79 -4.78
CA ILE A 156 2.50 6.22 -6.14
C ILE A 156 1.22 5.53 -6.58
N GLY A 157 0.15 6.31 -6.73
CA GLY A 157 -1.21 5.84 -7.00
C GLY A 157 -2.06 5.84 -5.74
N THR A 158 -2.52 7.02 -5.28
CA THR A 158 -3.36 7.15 -4.08
C THR A 158 -4.66 6.33 -4.18
N GLY A 159 -5.27 6.33 -5.36
CA GLY A 159 -6.51 5.60 -5.61
C GLY A 159 -7.58 5.95 -4.60
N SER A 160 -8.02 4.96 -3.82
CA SER A 160 -9.01 5.14 -2.76
C SER A 160 -8.46 5.81 -1.49
N GLY A 161 -7.14 5.95 -1.35
CA GLY A 161 -6.47 6.38 -0.11
C GLY A 161 -6.31 5.27 0.94
N PHE A 162 -6.72 4.03 0.64
CA PHE A 162 -6.63 2.93 1.61
C PHE A 162 -5.19 2.61 1.98
N GLN A 163 -4.29 2.47 0.99
CA GLN A 163 -2.90 2.09 1.24
C GLN A 163 -2.13 3.19 1.99
N SER A 164 -2.36 4.48 1.66
CA SER A 164 -1.79 5.61 2.42
C SER A 164 -2.25 5.61 3.87
N SER A 165 -3.56 5.42 4.10
CA SER A 165 -4.13 5.32 5.45
C SER A 165 -3.59 4.12 6.22
N LEU A 166 -3.41 2.98 5.56
CA LEU A 166 -2.83 1.78 6.16
C LEU A 166 -1.38 2.03 6.60
N LEU A 167 -0.55 2.60 5.72
CA LEU A 167 0.83 2.94 6.04
C LEU A 167 0.91 3.95 7.18
N SER A 168 0.05 4.98 7.19
CA SER A 168 0.02 6.01 8.23
C SER A 168 -0.24 5.46 9.65
N ARG A 169 -0.82 4.24 9.75
CA ARG A 169 -0.99 3.54 11.03
C ARG A 169 0.32 2.98 11.59
N ILE A 170 1.35 2.86 10.75
CA ILE A 170 2.62 2.23 11.11
C ILE A 170 3.76 3.25 11.08
N VAL A 171 3.83 4.07 10.04
CA VAL A 171 4.93 5.01 9.81
C VAL A 171 4.67 6.37 10.46
N ALA A 172 5.70 7.21 10.58
CA ALA A 172 5.55 8.56 11.12
C ALA A 172 4.74 9.46 10.17
N HIS A 173 4.96 9.35 8.85
CA HIS A 173 4.25 10.14 7.85
C HIS A 173 4.15 9.40 6.53
N ALA A 174 2.98 9.48 5.88
CA ALA A 174 2.71 8.89 4.57
C ALA A 174 2.44 9.99 3.54
N TYR A 175 3.25 10.01 2.48
CA TYR A 175 3.03 10.84 1.29
C TYR A 175 2.39 10.00 0.20
N SER A 176 1.50 10.58 -0.62
CA SER A 176 0.88 9.86 -1.73
C SER A 176 0.58 10.78 -2.91
N ILE A 177 0.76 10.26 -4.12
CA ILE A 177 0.57 11.00 -5.38
C ILE A 177 -0.49 10.30 -6.22
N GLU A 178 -1.48 11.07 -6.69
CA GLU A 178 -2.50 10.61 -7.64
C GLU A 178 -2.43 11.42 -8.93
N ILE A 179 -2.33 10.74 -10.07
CA ILE A 179 -2.27 11.41 -11.36
C ILE A 179 -3.65 11.76 -11.92
N ILE A 180 -4.68 11.02 -11.51
CA ILE A 180 -6.06 11.23 -11.94
C ILE A 180 -6.64 12.40 -11.14
N GLU A 181 -6.64 13.58 -11.73
CA GLU A 181 -6.98 14.83 -11.04
C GLU A 181 -8.35 14.80 -10.34
N PRO A 182 -9.48 14.38 -10.96
CA PRO A 182 -10.76 14.32 -10.25
C PRO A 182 -10.74 13.36 -9.06
N LEU A 183 -10.05 12.21 -9.17
CA LEU A 183 -9.91 11.25 -8.09
C LEU A 183 -9.05 11.81 -6.95
N GLY A 184 -7.87 12.35 -7.25
CA GLY A 184 -6.96 12.91 -6.24
C GLY A 184 -7.58 14.10 -5.51
N ASN A 185 -8.35 14.96 -6.22
CA ASN A 185 -9.08 16.07 -5.61
C ASN A 185 -10.21 15.59 -4.68
N ALA A 186 -10.86 14.47 -4.98
CA ALA A 186 -11.88 13.89 -4.10
C ALA A 186 -11.24 13.20 -2.88
N VAL A 187 -10.22 12.38 -3.11
CA VAL A 187 -9.60 11.54 -2.06
C VAL A 187 -8.87 12.35 -0.99
N LYS A 188 -8.35 13.54 -1.29
CA LYS A 188 -7.72 14.40 -0.26
C LYS A 188 -8.62 14.71 0.94
N HIS A 189 -9.94 14.61 0.79
CA HIS A 189 -10.92 14.92 1.83
C HIS A 189 -11.30 13.73 2.73
N ILE A 190 -10.81 12.51 2.45
CA ILE A 190 -11.22 11.32 3.21
C ILE A 190 -10.38 11.07 4.47
N PHE A 191 -9.21 11.68 4.58
CA PHE A 191 -8.28 11.38 5.68
C PHE A 191 -8.70 12.04 6.99
N SER A 192 -9.00 13.34 6.94
CA SER A 192 -9.39 14.13 8.13
C SER A 192 -10.60 13.58 8.89
N PRO A 193 -11.70 13.12 8.24
CA PRO A 193 -12.84 12.55 8.97
C PRO A 193 -12.50 11.34 9.85
N LEU A 194 -11.45 10.60 9.50
CA LEU A 194 -10.95 9.47 10.27
C LEU A 194 -9.79 9.82 11.21
N GLY A 195 -9.30 11.08 11.19
CA GLY A 195 -8.19 11.53 12.02
C GLY A 195 -6.82 11.05 11.54
N TYR A 196 -6.63 10.91 10.22
CA TYR A 196 -5.32 10.67 9.62
C TYR A 196 -4.60 12.00 9.36
N ASP A 197 -3.97 12.55 10.39
CA ASP A 197 -3.29 13.85 10.30
C ASP A 197 -1.85 13.74 9.76
N ASN A 198 -1.34 12.52 9.63
CA ASN A 198 0.00 12.20 9.14
C ASN A 198 -0.03 11.65 7.69
N VAL A 199 -1.04 12.01 6.91
CA VAL A 199 -1.11 11.70 5.46
C VAL A 199 -1.09 13.01 4.68
N THR A 200 -0.18 13.11 3.72
CA THR A 200 -0.11 14.23 2.77
C THR A 200 -0.27 13.72 1.35
N THR A 201 -1.27 14.22 0.64
CA THR A 201 -1.53 13.83 -0.75
C THR A 201 -1.38 15.00 -1.70
N ARG A 202 -1.05 14.70 -2.96
CA ARG A 202 -1.12 15.68 -4.05
C ARG A 202 -1.59 15.04 -5.35
N VAL A 203 -2.17 15.87 -6.21
CA VAL A 203 -2.37 15.54 -7.62
C VAL A 203 -1.07 15.80 -8.38
N GLY A 204 -0.60 14.82 -9.15
CA GLY A 204 0.65 14.95 -9.90
C GLY A 204 1.10 13.64 -10.56
N ASP A 205 2.17 13.73 -11.32
CA ASP A 205 2.77 12.57 -11.98
C ASP A 205 3.77 11.88 -11.04
N GLY A 206 3.41 10.69 -10.58
CA GLY A 206 4.23 9.88 -9.68
C GLY A 206 5.56 9.40 -10.26
N TYR A 207 5.74 9.49 -11.58
CA TYR A 207 7.03 9.22 -12.23
C TYR A 207 8.19 10.04 -11.66
N TYR A 208 7.90 11.29 -11.24
CA TYR A 208 8.88 12.22 -10.69
C TYR A 208 9.03 12.13 -9.17
N GLY A 209 8.21 11.28 -8.50
CA GLY A 209 8.18 11.19 -7.04
C GLY A 209 7.80 12.52 -6.38
N TRP A 210 8.40 12.82 -5.24
CA TRP A 210 8.11 14.01 -4.42
C TRP A 210 9.40 14.80 -4.13
N PRO A 211 9.89 15.59 -5.10
CA PRO A 211 11.21 16.23 -5.02
C PRO A 211 11.34 17.31 -3.93
N GLU A 212 10.21 17.80 -3.39
CA GLU A 212 10.19 18.74 -2.28
C GLU A 212 10.54 18.09 -0.92
N GLN A 213 10.36 16.76 -0.78
CA GLN A 213 10.80 15.99 0.39
C GLN A 213 12.30 15.69 0.26
N LYS A 214 13.13 16.64 0.74
CA LYS A 214 14.59 16.62 0.55
C LYS A 214 15.29 15.48 1.30
N ASP A 215 14.72 15.04 2.43
CA ASP A 215 15.28 13.97 3.23
C ASP A 215 15.02 12.58 2.63
N GLY A 216 14.18 12.51 1.58
CA GLY A 216 13.81 11.26 0.92
C GLY A 216 12.89 10.37 1.74
N PHE A 217 12.73 9.12 1.29
CA PHE A 217 11.77 8.17 1.83
C PHE A 217 12.45 6.89 2.30
N ASP A 218 12.01 6.37 3.43
CA ASP A 218 12.43 5.06 3.93
C ASP A 218 11.72 3.95 3.16
N ILE A 219 10.50 4.23 2.69
CA ILE A 219 9.66 3.30 1.96
C ILE A 219 9.06 3.99 0.74
N ILE A 220 9.10 3.29 -0.41
CA ILE A 220 8.33 3.65 -1.60
C ILE A 220 7.47 2.44 -2.00
N ILE A 221 6.15 2.65 -2.10
CA ILE A 221 5.21 1.66 -2.59
C ILE A 221 4.53 2.17 -3.86
N VAL A 222 4.65 1.42 -4.95
CA VAL A 222 4.03 1.77 -6.22
C VAL A 222 2.85 0.84 -6.47
N THR A 223 1.65 1.40 -6.55
CA THR A 223 0.39 0.67 -6.66
C THR A 223 -0.20 0.68 -8.07
N CYS A 224 0.64 0.94 -9.06
CA CYS A 224 0.35 0.87 -10.48
C CYS A 224 1.52 0.21 -11.23
N ALA A 225 1.26 -0.44 -12.38
CA ALA A 225 2.28 -1.17 -13.12
C ALA A 225 3.12 -0.23 -13.99
N ALA A 226 4.43 -0.21 -13.77
CA ALA A 226 5.40 0.52 -14.57
C ALA A 226 6.07 -0.39 -15.60
N GLN A 227 6.59 0.19 -16.70
CA GLN A 227 7.41 -0.56 -17.66
C GLN A 227 8.84 -0.80 -17.12
N TYR A 228 9.30 0.09 -16.25
CA TYR A 228 10.56 0.06 -15.50
C TYR A 228 10.43 0.91 -14.24
N ALA A 229 11.35 0.76 -13.30
CA ALA A 229 11.32 1.59 -12.09
C ALA A 229 11.82 3.01 -12.42
N PRO A 230 11.04 4.08 -12.15
CA PRO A 230 11.43 5.46 -12.45
C PRO A 230 12.71 5.86 -11.70
N PRO A 231 13.72 6.44 -12.41
CA PRO A 231 14.98 6.85 -11.77
C PRO A 231 14.80 7.84 -10.61
N ALA A 232 13.80 8.71 -10.68
CA ALA A 232 13.50 9.68 -9.63
C ALA A 232 13.15 9.01 -8.30
N LEU A 233 12.52 7.83 -8.32
CA LEU A 233 12.16 7.10 -7.10
C LEU A 233 13.41 6.53 -6.42
N PHE A 234 14.40 6.05 -7.17
CA PHE A 234 15.68 5.62 -6.60
C PHE A 234 16.47 6.78 -6.01
N ALA A 235 16.46 7.96 -6.67
CA ALA A 235 17.10 9.16 -6.14
C ALA A 235 16.52 9.59 -4.80
N GLN A 236 15.20 9.45 -4.63
CA GLN A 236 14.46 9.82 -3.41
C GLN A 236 14.39 8.71 -2.36
N LEU A 237 14.86 7.50 -2.67
CA LEU A 237 14.96 6.42 -1.69
C LEU A 237 16.19 6.64 -0.80
N LYS A 238 16.01 6.66 0.52
CA LYS A 238 17.11 6.79 1.49
C LYS A 238 18.06 5.59 1.46
N PRO A 239 19.32 5.73 1.86
CA PRO A 239 20.13 4.57 2.26
C PRO A 239 19.41 3.75 3.33
N GLY A 240 19.37 2.41 3.15
CA GLY A 240 18.55 1.51 3.97
C GLY A 240 17.08 1.42 3.54
N GLY A 241 16.63 2.27 2.61
CA GLY A 241 15.24 2.31 2.14
C GLY A 241 14.86 1.14 1.26
N ARG A 242 13.55 0.90 1.14
CA ARG A 242 12.94 -0.21 0.39
C ARG A 242 11.86 0.30 -0.55
N MET A 243 11.78 -0.29 -1.75
CA MET A 243 10.72 0.01 -2.71
C MET A 243 10.13 -1.28 -3.26
N ILE A 244 8.80 -1.35 -3.37
CA ILE A 244 8.09 -2.38 -4.12
C ILE A 244 7.33 -1.75 -5.28
N ILE A 245 7.44 -2.36 -6.46
CA ILE A 245 6.83 -1.85 -7.69
C ILE A 245 6.44 -3.01 -8.61
N PRO A 246 5.20 -3.02 -9.17
CA PRO A 246 4.83 -3.90 -10.25
C PRO A 246 5.52 -3.46 -11.56
N ILE A 247 6.24 -4.36 -12.21
CA ILE A 247 6.89 -4.09 -13.50
C ILE A 247 6.35 -5.04 -14.55
N GLY A 248 5.95 -4.48 -15.70
CA GLY A 248 5.49 -5.22 -16.86
C GLY A 248 4.85 -4.31 -17.91
N GLN A 249 4.44 -4.92 -19.03
CA GLN A 249 3.79 -4.18 -20.11
C GLN A 249 2.37 -3.74 -19.68
N PRO A 250 1.93 -2.53 -20.05
CA PRO A 250 0.59 -2.05 -19.78
C PRO A 250 -0.48 -3.02 -20.30
N PHE A 251 -1.50 -3.28 -19.48
CA PHE A 251 -2.64 -4.14 -19.80
C PHE A 251 -2.31 -5.58 -20.25
N LYS A 252 -1.07 -6.04 -20.06
CA LYS A 252 -0.66 -7.42 -20.39
C LYS A 252 -0.43 -8.23 -19.13
N GLN A 253 -0.66 -9.54 -19.24
CA GLN A 253 -0.24 -10.50 -18.22
C GLN A 253 1.29 -10.56 -18.14
N GLY A 254 1.79 -11.07 -17.01
CA GLY A 254 3.22 -11.24 -16.80
C GLY A 254 3.89 -10.07 -16.07
N GLN A 255 3.10 -9.16 -15.49
CA GLN A 255 3.63 -8.21 -14.51
C GLN A 255 4.15 -8.96 -13.28
N VAL A 256 5.25 -8.45 -12.72
CA VAL A 256 5.93 -9.06 -11.58
C VAL A 256 6.30 -7.97 -10.59
N PHE A 257 6.17 -8.23 -9.31
CA PHE A 257 6.74 -7.34 -8.31
C PHE A 257 8.26 -7.39 -8.36
N TYR A 258 8.87 -6.21 -8.34
CA TYR A 258 10.26 -6.01 -8.02
C TYR A 258 10.39 -5.32 -6.67
N VAL A 259 11.24 -5.88 -5.82
CA VAL A 259 11.59 -5.29 -4.53
C VAL A 259 13.01 -4.78 -4.64
N TYR A 260 13.18 -3.50 -4.37
CA TYR A 260 14.47 -2.83 -4.34
C TYR A 260 14.87 -2.46 -2.92
N HIS A 261 16.15 -2.54 -2.64
CA HIS A 261 16.76 -2.08 -1.41
C HIS A 261 17.97 -1.23 -1.74
N LYS A 262 18.09 -0.06 -1.15
CA LYS A 262 19.25 0.81 -1.28
C LYS A 262 20.15 0.58 -0.06
N ASP A 263 21.36 0.06 -0.25
CA ASP A 263 22.26 -0.18 0.87
C ASP A 263 22.86 1.13 1.45
N ALA A 264 23.62 1.01 2.53
CA ALA A 264 24.24 2.15 3.19
C ALA A 264 25.22 2.93 2.30
N MET A 265 25.75 2.28 1.27
CA MET A 265 26.67 2.89 0.28
C MET A 265 25.93 3.53 -0.89
N GLY A 266 24.59 3.48 -0.90
CA GLY A 266 23.75 4.02 -1.96
C GLY A 266 23.55 3.10 -3.16
N LYS A 267 24.09 1.86 -3.12
CA LYS A 267 23.90 0.88 -4.20
C LYS A 267 22.51 0.27 -4.13
N ILE A 268 21.88 0.14 -5.30
CA ILE A 268 20.56 -0.48 -5.44
C ILE A 268 20.71 -1.97 -5.67
N HIS A 269 20.03 -2.74 -4.88
CA HIS A 269 19.85 -4.19 -5.04
C HIS A 269 18.42 -4.48 -5.40
N SER A 270 18.17 -5.43 -6.31
CA SER A 270 16.83 -5.79 -6.75
C SER A 270 16.58 -7.28 -6.55
N ARG A 271 15.32 -7.61 -6.26
CA ARG A 271 14.81 -8.97 -6.20
C ARG A 271 13.52 -9.03 -7.02
N ARG A 272 13.47 -9.94 -7.99
CA ARG A 272 12.22 -10.30 -8.65
C ARG A 272 11.39 -11.14 -7.69
N ASP A 273 10.09 -10.84 -7.61
CA ASP A 273 9.18 -11.49 -6.69
C ASP A 273 8.01 -12.19 -7.43
N MET A 274 6.84 -12.27 -6.84
CA MET A 274 5.69 -12.96 -7.43
C MET A 274 5.04 -12.18 -8.59
N GLY A 275 4.29 -12.91 -9.42
CA GLY A 275 3.43 -12.33 -10.44
C GLY A 275 2.29 -11.51 -9.84
N CYS A 276 1.92 -10.42 -10.53
CA CYS A 276 0.85 -9.52 -10.12
C CYS A 276 0.12 -8.96 -11.35
N PHE A 277 -0.96 -8.23 -11.11
CA PHE A 277 -1.67 -7.50 -12.16
C PHE A 277 -2.20 -6.18 -11.59
N PHE A 278 -1.73 -5.07 -12.16
CA PHE A 278 -2.09 -3.70 -11.80
C PHE A 278 -2.46 -2.89 -13.03
N ILE A 279 -3.29 -1.87 -12.84
CA ILE A 279 -3.50 -0.84 -13.85
C ILE A 279 -2.18 -0.12 -14.15
N PRO A 280 -1.96 0.40 -15.37
CA PRO A 280 -0.68 0.98 -15.73
C PRO A 280 -0.40 2.31 -15.03
N MET A 281 0.85 2.56 -14.72
CA MET A 281 1.38 3.88 -14.43
C MET A 281 1.29 4.72 -15.71
N THR A 282 0.57 5.82 -15.66
CA THR A 282 0.36 6.73 -16.78
C THR A 282 1.34 7.94 -16.72
N GLY A 283 1.04 9.04 -17.39
CA GLY A 283 1.88 10.23 -17.39
C GLY A 283 3.18 10.05 -18.15
N ALA A 284 4.29 10.48 -17.57
CA ALA A 284 5.61 10.42 -18.19
C ALA A 284 6.07 8.99 -18.49
N MET A 285 5.65 8.01 -17.68
CA MET A 285 5.96 6.59 -17.92
C MET A 285 5.53 6.13 -19.32
N MET A 286 4.42 6.63 -19.83
CA MET A 286 3.89 6.25 -21.16
C MET A 286 4.53 7.07 -22.30
N LYS A 287 5.26 8.14 -21.99
CA LYS A 287 5.87 9.05 -23.00
C LYS A 287 7.33 8.75 -23.24
N VAL A 288 8.06 8.16 -22.27
CA VAL A 288 9.48 7.86 -22.38
C VAL A 288 9.68 6.45 -22.93
N PRO A 289 10.38 6.25 -24.07
CA PRO A 289 10.70 4.92 -24.57
C PRO A 289 11.57 4.14 -23.55
N ALA A 290 11.22 2.88 -23.31
CA ALA A 290 11.93 2.01 -22.35
C ALA A 290 13.45 1.91 -22.61
N ALA A 291 13.90 2.06 -23.86
CA ALA A 291 15.30 2.03 -24.25
C ALA A 291 16.15 3.19 -23.68
N GLN A 292 15.53 4.32 -23.32
CA GLN A 292 16.26 5.47 -22.75
C GLN A 292 16.43 5.38 -21.22
N ALA A 293 15.63 4.58 -20.55
CA ALA A 293 15.68 4.44 -19.09
C ALA A 293 16.81 3.55 -18.60
N SER A 294 17.26 2.58 -19.41
CA SER A 294 18.38 1.69 -19.05
C SER A 294 19.75 2.39 -19.07
N ALA A 295 19.89 3.51 -19.77
CA ALA A 295 21.16 4.26 -19.85
C ALA A 295 21.44 5.14 -18.61
N THR A 296 20.41 5.40 -17.75
CA THR A 296 20.55 6.27 -16.57
C THR A 296 20.68 5.50 -15.25
N ALA A 297 20.58 4.16 -15.30
CA ALA A 297 20.63 3.27 -14.11
C ALA A 297 21.91 2.41 -14.06
N ALA A 298 22.92 2.73 -14.87
CA ALA A 298 24.23 2.05 -14.90
C ALA A 298 25.27 2.78 -14.02
#